data_da7145f13d31e01bd4003d2635539032
#
_entry.id   da7145f13d31e01bd4003d2635539032
#
_cell.length_a   1.000
_cell.length_b   1.000
_cell.length_c   1.000
_cell.angle_alpha   90.00
_cell.angle_beta   90.00
_cell.angle_gamma   90.00
#
_symmetry.space_group_name_H-M   'P 1'
#
loop_
_entity.id
_entity.type
_entity.pdbx_description
1 polymer ?
#
loop_
_entity_poly.entity_id
_entity_poly.type
_entity_poly.pdbx_seq_one_letter_code
_entity_poly.pdbx_strand_id
1 'polypeptide(L)'
;MLIIHPHWPPSNTVGVHRVRLIANELHHFGWKASVLTIDERDIEDDLSPELEKLVSPTVEVIKVRASPIKYMFGKRLYGDIGLRGFRALRNRARKLLKERTYDFIWFSIPSWYTPLMGPYLSKKLGVPYGVDYRDPWVYKLTNQQKGLNRASLTIALAHFLEPIAIKKAALLSGVSQGYLDGVISRNNTACKKVTFQMGFCKEDHLVNIPDFKPPFQKGKQSFVYAGAYSHNWAPLFRLFLQGLERLQRKQPVNHLEFIFIGTGNTELQSLTSIASELGISELVTEIPERIPFLHVQQCLRQANGAIVIGSTEPHYSASKLFQCLLTSKKLFAFFNSDSEAHYILQECTADRFYVPYNSAISTHDLILNIEDRVADFINPQAIWNPDLKPLAKHNSRANTEVFVKAVENVITNLG
;
A
#
# COMPACT_ATOMS: atom_id res chain seq x y z
N MET A 1 13.14 17.87 -9.29
CA MET A 1 11.84 17.23 -9.58
C MET A 1 10.76 17.91 -8.75
N LEU A 2 9.61 18.27 -9.35
CA LEU A 2 8.42 18.72 -8.63
C LEU A 2 7.45 17.52 -8.47
N ILE A 3 7.18 17.12 -7.25
CA ILE A 3 6.25 16.04 -6.92
C ILE A 3 4.95 16.68 -6.46
N ILE A 4 3.83 16.34 -7.09
CA ILE A 4 2.51 16.88 -6.73
C ILE A 4 1.66 15.74 -6.20
N HIS A 5 1.47 15.71 -4.88
CA HIS A 5 0.65 14.71 -4.21
C HIS A 5 -0.08 15.35 -3.02
N PRO A 6 -1.43 15.30 -2.96
CA PRO A 6 -2.19 16.00 -1.93
C PRO A 6 -1.96 15.53 -0.51
N HIS A 7 -1.59 14.25 -0.35
CA HIS A 7 -1.29 13.66 0.94
C HIS A 7 0.22 13.59 1.18
N TRP A 8 0.66 14.06 2.34
CA TRP A 8 2.05 13.97 2.77
C TRP A 8 2.08 13.79 4.29
N PRO A 9 3.15 13.29 4.92
CA PRO A 9 3.23 13.28 6.37
C PRO A 9 2.83 14.64 6.97
N PRO A 10 1.98 14.68 7.99
CA PRO A 10 1.57 13.60 8.89
C PRO A 10 0.35 12.75 8.46
N SER A 11 -0.18 12.86 7.23
CA SER A 11 -1.28 12.00 6.77
C SER A 11 -0.88 10.53 6.84
N ASN A 12 -1.72 9.69 7.47
CA ASN A 12 -1.50 8.25 7.66
C ASN A 12 -2.08 7.40 6.51
N THR A 13 -2.33 8.00 5.34
CA THR A 13 -2.81 7.25 4.18
C THR A 13 -1.70 6.42 3.54
N VAL A 14 -2.02 5.23 3.06
CA VAL A 14 -1.04 4.31 2.45
C VAL A 14 -0.30 4.93 1.25
N GLY A 15 -0.95 5.83 0.50
CA GLY A 15 -0.36 6.52 -0.65
C GLY A 15 0.87 7.36 -0.33
N VAL A 16 0.93 7.89 0.87
CA VAL A 16 2.03 8.75 1.34
C VAL A 16 3.37 8.01 1.31
N HIS A 17 3.40 6.74 1.68
CA HIS A 17 4.66 5.98 1.81
C HIS A 17 5.40 5.85 0.49
N ARG A 18 4.70 5.56 -0.63
CA ARG A 18 5.36 5.44 -1.94
C ARG A 18 6.04 6.73 -2.38
N VAL A 19 5.31 7.85 -2.25
CA VAL A 19 5.83 9.16 -2.65
C VAL A 19 6.98 9.59 -1.75
N ARG A 20 6.86 9.38 -0.43
CA ARG A 20 7.89 9.70 0.56
C ARG A 20 9.17 8.89 0.33
N LEU A 21 9.03 7.57 0.12
CA LEU A 21 10.16 6.68 -0.11
C LEU A 21 10.97 7.11 -1.33
N ILE A 22 10.32 7.44 -2.45
CA ILE A 22 11.00 7.95 -3.64
C ILE A 22 11.61 9.33 -3.38
N ALA A 23 10.84 10.27 -2.81
CA ALA A 23 11.33 11.64 -2.56
C ALA A 23 12.56 11.66 -1.66
N ASN A 24 12.60 10.82 -0.63
CA ASN A 24 13.72 10.72 0.31
C ASN A 24 15.03 10.30 -0.37
N GLU A 25 14.96 9.45 -1.39
CA GLU A 25 16.14 8.86 -2.03
C GLU A 25 16.63 9.66 -3.25
N LEU A 26 15.86 10.59 -3.80
CA LEU A 26 16.20 11.35 -5.01
C LEU A 26 17.57 12.03 -4.94
N HIS A 27 17.96 12.52 -3.77
CA HIS A 27 19.23 13.23 -3.60
C HIS A 27 20.45 12.34 -3.85
N HIS A 28 20.35 11.03 -3.66
CA HIS A 28 21.43 10.09 -3.96
C HIS A 28 21.72 9.95 -5.48
N PHE A 29 20.78 10.40 -6.30
CA PHE A 29 20.87 10.36 -7.76
C PHE A 29 21.00 11.76 -8.37
N GLY A 30 21.42 12.75 -7.59
CA GLY A 30 21.65 14.11 -8.06
C GLY A 30 20.37 14.95 -8.24
N TRP A 31 19.20 14.44 -7.79
CA TRP A 31 17.94 15.15 -7.90
C TRP A 31 17.55 15.85 -6.61
N LYS A 32 16.97 17.05 -6.72
CA LYS A 32 16.33 17.75 -5.61
C LYS A 32 14.82 17.52 -5.66
N ALA A 33 14.24 17.06 -4.55
CA ALA A 33 12.81 16.84 -4.41
C ALA A 33 12.12 18.07 -3.83
N SER A 34 11.12 18.63 -4.53
CA SER A 34 10.17 19.58 -3.97
C SER A 34 8.78 18.94 -4.01
N VAL A 35 8.18 18.70 -2.86
CA VAL A 35 6.85 18.09 -2.73
C VAL A 35 5.83 19.19 -2.50
N LEU A 36 4.89 19.32 -3.44
CA LEU A 36 3.75 20.23 -3.32
C LEU A 36 2.53 19.44 -2.87
N THR A 37 2.04 19.77 -1.67
CA THR A 37 1.00 19.03 -0.96
C THR A 37 -0.05 19.94 -0.35
N ILE A 38 -1.12 19.35 0.19
CA ILE A 38 -2.14 20.06 0.95
C ILE A 38 -1.71 20.16 2.42
N ASP A 39 -2.04 21.28 3.04
CA ASP A 39 -1.85 21.54 4.46
C ASP A 39 -2.67 20.52 5.28
N GLU A 40 -2.08 19.93 6.30
CA GLU A 40 -2.71 18.92 7.16
C GLU A 40 -4.01 19.39 7.82
N ARG A 41 -4.19 20.67 8.02
CA ARG A 41 -5.43 21.26 8.57
C ARG A 41 -6.65 21.06 7.67
N ASP A 42 -6.44 20.76 6.39
CA ASP A 42 -7.51 20.52 5.43
C ASP A 42 -7.70 19.00 5.11
N ILE A 43 -6.87 18.15 5.70
CA ILE A 43 -6.92 16.69 5.57
C ILE A 43 -7.91 16.14 6.60
N GLU A 44 -8.78 15.23 6.16
CA GLU A 44 -9.80 14.61 7.01
C GLU A 44 -9.41 13.20 7.48
N ASP A 45 -8.39 12.63 6.86
CA ASP A 45 -7.86 11.33 7.24
C ASP A 45 -7.10 11.43 8.56
N ASP A 46 -6.90 10.28 9.21
CA ASP A 46 -6.11 10.19 10.43
C ASP A 46 -4.69 10.74 10.19
N LEU A 47 -4.22 11.52 11.13
CA LEU A 47 -2.88 12.08 11.14
C LEU A 47 -1.99 11.32 12.13
N SER A 48 -0.75 11.08 11.74
CA SER A 48 0.30 10.50 12.58
C SER A 48 1.54 11.42 12.52
N PRO A 49 1.69 12.34 13.49
CA PRO A 49 2.80 13.28 13.51
C PRO A 49 4.19 12.61 13.47
N GLU A 50 4.28 11.39 13.98
CA GLU A 50 5.53 10.62 13.98
C GLU A 50 6.04 10.31 12.57
N LEU A 51 5.16 10.30 11.55
CA LEU A 51 5.56 10.08 10.17
C LEU A 51 6.43 11.21 9.60
N GLU A 52 6.37 12.40 10.18
CA GLU A 52 7.24 13.51 9.77
C GLU A 52 8.72 13.20 10.06
N LYS A 53 9.02 12.39 11.09
CA LYS A 53 10.38 11.92 11.40
C LYS A 53 10.98 11.04 10.30
N LEU A 54 10.16 10.48 9.44
CA LEU A 54 10.58 9.64 8.32
C LEU A 54 10.89 10.44 7.04
N VAL A 55 10.66 11.74 7.04
CA VAL A 55 10.92 12.61 5.89
C VAL A 55 12.38 13.05 5.92
N SER A 56 13.09 12.82 4.81
CA SER A 56 14.48 13.28 4.68
C SER A 56 14.55 14.81 4.74
N PRO A 57 15.54 15.39 5.45
CA PRO A 57 15.76 16.83 5.47
C PRO A 57 16.14 17.41 4.10
N THR A 58 16.48 16.57 3.12
CA THR A 58 16.77 16.97 1.74
C THR A 58 15.50 17.25 0.92
N VAL A 59 14.33 16.87 1.41
CA VAL A 59 13.04 17.05 0.74
C VAL A 59 12.43 18.39 1.13
N GLU A 60 12.25 19.29 0.15
CA GLU A 60 11.51 20.52 0.37
C GLU A 60 10.00 20.23 0.33
N VAL A 61 9.27 20.60 1.38
CA VAL A 61 7.81 20.43 1.46
C VAL A 61 7.11 21.77 1.35
N ILE A 62 6.22 21.90 0.37
CA ILE A 62 5.49 23.13 0.08
C ILE A 62 4.00 22.85 0.27
N LYS A 63 3.39 23.43 1.30
CA LYS A 63 1.99 23.23 1.66
C LYS A 63 1.10 24.33 1.08
N VAL A 64 -0.10 23.95 0.63
CA VAL A 64 -1.17 24.88 0.20
C VAL A 64 -2.50 24.51 0.82
N ARG A 65 -3.38 25.48 1.02
CA ARG A 65 -4.71 25.25 1.57
C ARG A 65 -5.66 24.68 0.52
N ALA A 66 -6.49 23.73 0.89
CA ALA A 66 -7.59 23.24 0.08
C ALA A 66 -8.86 24.07 0.30
N SER A 67 -9.79 24.03 -0.66
CA SER A 67 -11.11 24.62 -0.48
C SER A 67 -11.88 23.87 0.62
N PRO A 68 -12.70 24.56 1.42
CA PRO A 68 -13.56 23.92 2.41
C PRO A 68 -14.49 22.87 1.78
N ILE A 69 -14.92 21.91 2.59
CA ILE A 69 -15.94 20.93 2.18
C ILE A 69 -17.24 21.68 1.89
N LYS A 70 -17.84 21.38 0.76
CA LYS A 70 -19.13 21.96 0.40
C LYS A 70 -20.25 20.92 0.56
N TYR A 71 -21.32 21.33 1.17
CA TYR A 71 -22.55 20.55 1.32
C TYR A 71 -23.66 21.18 0.49
N MET A 72 -24.53 20.36 -0.06
CA MET A 72 -25.75 20.75 -0.72
C MET A 72 -26.87 19.78 -0.27
N PHE A 73 -27.98 20.33 0.24
CA PHE A 73 -29.08 19.55 0.81
C PHE A 73 -28.61 18.52 1.86
N GLY A 74 -27.67 18.90 2.74
CA GLY A 74 -27.11 18.03 3.78
C GLY A 74 -26.17 16.93 3.27
N LYS A 75 -25.99 16.80 1.95
CA LYS A 75 -25.06 15.82 1.34
C LYS A 75 -23.77 16.50 0.91
N ARG A 76 -22.64 15.83 1.17
CA ARG A 76 -21.32 16.25 0.72
C ARG A 76 -21.25 16.19 -0.81
N LEU A 77 -20.93 17.33 -1.45
CA LEU A 77 -20.85 17.43 -2.92
C LEU A 77 -19.63 16.65 -3.45
N TYR A 78 -18.47 16.87 -2.87
CA TYR A 78 -17.23 16.18 -3.22
C TYR A 78 -16.30 16.13 -2.01
N GLY A 79 -15.55 15.05 -1.90
CA GLY A 79 -14.71 14.78 -0.75
C GLY A 79 -13.23 14.61 -1.06
N ASP A 80 -12.90 14.33 -2.32
CA ASP A 80 -11.51 14.09 -2.71
C ASP A 80 -10.66 15.35 -2.47
N ILE A 81 -9.60 15.19 -1.69
CA ILE A 81 -8.72 16.30 -1.29
C ILE A 81 -7.94 16.87 -2.49
N GLY A 82 -7.60 16.03 -3.47
CA GLY A 82 -6.96 16.47 -4.71
C GLY A 82 -7.89 17.37 -5.55
N LEU A 83 -9.19 17.10 -5.52
CA LEU A 83 -10.19 17.95 -6.18
C LEU A 83 -10.41 19.25 -5.41
N ARG A 84 -10.51 19.19 -4.08
CA ARG A 84 -10.63 20.39 -3.22
C ARG A 84 -9.41 21.29 -3.33
N GLY A 85 -8.21 20.70 -3.40
CA GLY A 85 -6.95 21.41 -3.54
C GLY A 85 -6.54 21.78 -4.96
N PHE A 86 -7.27 21.30 -5.99
CA PHE A 86 -6.83 21.36 -7.39
C PHE A 86 -6.37 22.75 -7.85
N ARG A 87 -7.18 23.79 -7.58
CA ARG A 87 -6.85 25.16 -7.99
C ARG A 87 -5.61 25.70 -7.27
N ALA A 88 -5.50 25.46 -5.97
CA ALA A 88 -4.38 25.92 -5.14
C ALA A 88 -3.08 25.23 -5.56
N LEU A 89 -3.10 23.88 -5.72
CA LEU A 89 -1.97 23.09 -6.20
C LEU A 89 -1.53 23.56 -7.58
N ARG A 90 -2.45 23.69 -8.55
CA ARG A 90 -2.13 24.13 -9.90
C ARG A 90 -1.52 25.55 -9.93
N ASN A 91 -2.09 26.49 -9.18
CA ASN A 91 -1.60 27.86 -9.16
C ASN A 91 -0.21 27.94 -8.51
N ARG A 92 0.01 27.19 -7.41
CA ARG A 92 1.31 27.13 -6.74
C ARG A 92 2.34 26.43 -7.61
N ALA A 93 2.00 25.30 -8.24
CA ALA A 93 2.86 24.61 -9.20
C ALA A 93 3.29 25.53 -10.36
N ARG A 94 2.32 26.25 -10.95
CA ARG A 94 2.63 27.25 -12.01
C ARG A 94 3.59 28.33 -11.53
N LYS A 95 3.44 28.80 -10.30
CA LYS A 95 4.32 29.82 -9.72
C LYS A 95 5.73 29.25 -9.52
N LEU A 96 5.85 28.08 -8.90
CA LEU A 96 7.13 27.39 -8.70
C LEU A 96 7.88 27.14 -10.03
N LEU A 97 7.20 26.64 -11.03
CA LEU A 97 7.77 26.35 -12.35
C LEU A 97 8.19 27.61 -13.14
N LYS A 98 7.73 28.79 -12.74
CA LYS A 98 8.21 30.08 -13.27
C LYS A 98 9.38 30.66 -12.49
N GLU A 99 9.42 30.41 -11.18
CA GLU A 99 10.41 30.96 -10.26
C GLU A 99 11.69 30.13 -10.20
N ARG A 100 11.58 28.81 -10.54
CA ARG A 100 12.66 27.85 -10.39
C ARG A 100 12.68 26.87 -11.55
N THR A 101 13.85 26.34 -11.88
CA THR A 101 14.00 25.27 -12.88
C THR A 101 13.62 23.93 -12.26
N TYR A 102 12.76 23.23 -12.96
CA TYR A 102 12.40 21.85 -12.70
C TYR A 102 12.48 21.04 -13.99
N ASP A 103 13.12 19.89 -13.94
CA ASP A 103 13.34 19.05 -15.13
C ASP A 103 12.21 18.05 -15.34
N PHE A 104 11.42 17.75 -14.27
CA PHE A 104 10.34 16.79 -14.32
C PHE A 104 9.26 17.09 -13.28
N ILE A 105 7.99 16.80 -13.62
CA ILE A 105 6.84 16.85 -12.69
C ILE A 105 6.33 15.42 -12.52
N TRP A 106 6.12 14.98 -11.28
CA TRP A 106 5.60 13.66 -10.97
C TRP A 106 4.31 13.72 -10.17
N PHE A 107 3.27 12.99 -10.64
CA PHE A 107 1.98 12.85 -10.01
C PHE A 107 1.78 11.39 -9.59
N SER A 108 1.41 11.10 -8.35
CA SER A 108 1.12 9.74 -7.90
C SER A 108 -0.36 9.55 -7.57
N ILE A 109 -0.94 8.47 -8.08
CA ILE A 109 -2.31 8.02 -7.84
C ILE A 109 -2.30 6.98 -6.69
N PRO A 110 -3.31 6.96 -5.81
CA PRO A 110 -4.61 7.60 -5.86
C PRO A 110 -4.62 9.02 -5.29
N SER A 111 -4.49 9.97 -6.17
CA SER A 111 -4.98 11.32 -6.06
C SER A 111 -5.50 11.65 -7.45
N TRP A 112 -6.66 11.10 -7.72
CA TRP A 112 -7.22 10.87 -9.05
C TRP A 112 -7.26 12.09 -9.95
N TYR A 113 -7.41 13.28 -9.37
CA TYR A 113 -7.64 14.51 -10.15
C TYR A 113 -6.36 15.32 -10.37
N THR A 114 -5.33 15.16 -9.53
CA THR A 114 -4.10 15.97 -9.66
C THR A 114 -3.38 15.79 -10.98
N PRO A 115 -3.30 14.59 -11.62
CA PRO A 115 -2.66 14.43 -12.92
C PRO A 115 -3.30 15.23 -14.06
N LEU A 116 -4.58 15.64 -13.91
CA LEU A 116 -5.26 16.47 -14.90
C LEU A 116 -4.61 17.85 -15.10
N MET A 117 -3.81 18.33 -14.16
CA MET A 117 -3.05 19.57 -14.35
C MET A 117 -1.76 19.37 -15.17
N GLY A 118 -1.29 18.14 -15.33
CA GLY A 118 -0.06 17.78 -16.06
C GLY A 118 -0.02 18.34 -17.49
N PRO A 119 -1.03 18.07 -18.35
CA PRO A 119 -1.04 18.58 -19.72
C PRO A 119 -0.98 20.11 -19.81
N TYR A 120 -1.63 20.80 -18.87
CA TYR A 120 -1.62 22.25 -18.81
C TYR A 120 -0.23 22.79 -18.40
N LEU A 121 0.34 22.25 -17.33
CA LEU A 121 1.64 22.68 -16.80
C LEU A 121 2.74 22.40 -17.82
N SER A 122 2.78 21.20 -18.40
CA SER A 122 3.76 20.83 -19.42
C SER A 122 3.66 21.70 -20.69
N LYS A 123 2.45 21.89 -21.23
CA LYS A 123 2.26 22.73 -22.41
C LYS A 123 2.67 24.19 -22.20
N LYS A 124 2.38 24.73 -21.00
CA LYS A 124 2.64 26.15 -20.70
C LYS A 124 4.08 26.46 -20.32
N LEU A 125 4.80 25.51 -19.75
CA LEU A 125 6.07 25.74 -19.06
C LEU A 125 7.20 24.83 -19.57
N GLY A 126 6.91 23.96 -20.55
CA GLY A 126 7.93 23.13 -21.20
C GLY A 126 8.44 21.95 -20.38
N VAL A 127 7.94 21.74 -19.15
CA VAL A 127 8.45 20.69 -18.27
C VAL A 127 7.69 19.37 -18.49
N PRO A 128 8.37 18.26 -18.82
CA PRO A 128 7.72 16.96 -18.98
C PRO A 128 7.17 16.45 -17.66
N TYR A 129 6.14 15.59 -17.73
CA TYR A 129 5.54 15.01 -16.54
C TYR A 129 5.31 13.50 -16.66
N GLY A 130 5.25 12.84 -15.50
CA GLY A 130 4.87 11.45 -15.35
C GLY A 130 3.69 11.26 -14.43
N VAL A 131 2.99 10.12 -14.61
CA VAL A 131 1.89 9.69 -13.74
C VAL A 131 2.20 8.30 -13.20
N ASP A 132 2.10 8.14 -11.88
CA ASP A 132 2.38 6.91 -11.16
C ASP A 132 1.09 6.22 -10.73
N TYR A 133 0.98 4.94 -11.06
CA TYR A 133 -0.18 4.09 -10.77
C TYR A 133 0.13 3.11 -9.64
N ARG A 134 -0.21 3.47 -8.41
CA ARG A 134 -0.22 2.52 -7.30
C ARG A 134 -1.48 1.64 -7.35
N ASP A 135 -2.61 2.24 -7.71
CA ASP A 135 -3.89 1.58 -7.90
C ASP A 135 -4.47 1.95 -9.28
N PRO A 136 -5.26 1.09 -9.92
CA PRO A 136 -5.87 1.43 -11.20
C PRO A 136 -6.94 2.54 -11.03
N TRP A 137 -6.86 3.62 -11.82
CA TRP A 137 -7.91 4.66 -11.82
C TRP A 137 -9.22 4.12 -12.37
N VAL A 138 -9.13 3.35 -13.45
CA VAL A 138 -10.25 2.62 -14.02
C VAL A 138 -10.15 1.16 -13.62
N TYR A 139 -11.08 0.68 -12.82
CA TYR A 139 -11.15 -0.71 -12.36
C TYR A 139 -12.47 -1.38 -12.76
N LYS A 140 -12.49 -2.70 -12.77
CA LYS A 140 -13.71 -3.47 -13.06
C LYS A 140 -14.63 -3.45 -11.84
N LEU A 141 -15.88 -3.01 -12.07
CA LEU A 141 -16.93 -3.10 -11.04
C LEU A 141 -17.33 -4.55 -10.84
N THR A 142 -17.54 -4.96 -9.60
CA THR A 142 -18.18 -6.23 -9.26
C THR A 142 -19.63 -6.22 -9.70
N ASN A 143 -20.27 -7.39 -9.81
CA ASN A 143 -21.68 -7.47 -10.21
C ASN A 143 -22.62 -6.71 -9.25
N GLN A 144 -22.27 -6.66 -7.96
CA GLN A 144 -23.01 -5.90 -6.95
C GLN A 144 -22.84 -4.37 -7.10
N GLN A 145 -21.72 -3.92 -7.67
CA GLN A 145 -21.43 -2.50 -7.90
C GLN A 145 -21.94 -1.98 -9.25
N LYS A 146 -22.40 -2.85 -10.14
CA LYS A 146 -22.99 -2.45 -11.43
C LYS A 146 -24.38 -1.85 -11.22
N GLY A 147 -24.72 -0.80 -11.98
CA GLY A 147 -26.02 -0.15 -11.93
C GLY A 147 -25.92 1.38 -11.94
N LEU A 148 -27.05 2.07 -11.80
CA LEU A 148 -27.10 3.54 -11.67
C LEU A 148 -26.79 3.95 -10.23
N ASN A 149 -25.52 3.84 -9.86
CA ASN A 149 -25.03 4.19 -8.52
C ASN A 149 -23.77 5.05 -8.57
N ARG A 150 -23.31 5.51 -7.42
CA ARG A 150 -22.13 6.37 -7.29
C ARG A 150 -20.86 5.71 -7.82
N ALA A 151 -20.69 4.39 -7.65
CA ALA A 151 -19.52 3.68 -8.12
C ALA A 151 -19.44 3.67 -9.64
N SER A 152 -20.54 3.33 -10.32
CA SER A 152 -20.62 3.36 -11.80
C SER A 152 -20.37 4.75 -12.37
N LEU A 153 -20.92 5.80 -11.74
CA LEU A 153 -20.67 7.18 -12.15
C LEU A 153 -19.18 7.56 -11.97
N THR A 154 -18.58 7.15 -10.87
CA THR A 154 -17.14 7.41 -10.60
C THR A 154 -16.27 6.74 -11.65
N ILE A 155 -16.54 5.49 -12.03
CA ILE A 155 -15.81 4.78 -13.07
C ILE A 155 -16.03 5.39 -14.45
N ALA A 156 -17.26 5.78 -14.79
CA ALA A 156 -17.55 6.48 -16.04
C ALA A 156 -16.75 7.80 -16.14
N LEU A 157 -16.70 8.55 -15.03
CA LEU A 157 -15.89 9.77 -14.95
C LEU A 157 -14.39 9.47 -15.08
N ALA A 158 -13.91 8.39 -14.47
CA ALA A 158 -12.52 7.96 -14.59
C ALA A 158 -12.16 7.61 -16.04
N HIS A 159 -13.02 6.88 -16.75
CA HIS A 159 -12.83 6.60 -18.17
C HIS A 159 -12.73 7.86 -19.04
N PHE A 160 -13.46 8.92 -18.68
CA PHE A 160 -13.41 10.19 -19.39
C PHE A 160 -12.15 11.01 -19.04
N LEU A 161 -11.74 11.01 -17.76
CA LEU A 161 -10.65 11.87 -17.27
C LEU A 161 -9.25 11.27 -17.45
N GLU A 162 -9.12 9.94 -17.33
CA GLU A 162 -7.81 9.26 -17.43
C GLU A 162 -7.11 9.57 -18.77
N PRO A 163 -7.79 9.49 -19.97
CA PRO A 163 -7.16 9.85 -21.25
C PRO A 163 -6.62 11.28 -21.26
N ILE A 164 -7.35 12.22 -20.64
CA ILE A 164 -6.91 13.64 -20.58
C ILE A 164 -5.63 13.74 -19.75
N ALA A 165 -5.56 13.06 -18.61
CA ALA A 165 -4.42 13.11 -17.71
C ALA A 165 -3.14 12.52 -18.33
N ILE A 166 -3.25 11.44 -19.14
CA ILE A 166 -2.08 10.69 -19.59
C ILE A 166 -1.68 10.97 -21.04
N LYS A 167 -2.54 11.56 -21.88
CA LYS A 167 -2.31 11.76 -23.33
C LYS A 167 -0.95 12.41 -23.65
N LYS A 168 -0.45 13.27 -22.79
CA LYS A 168 0.83 13.98 -22.93
C LYS A 168 1.84 13.62 -21.86
N ALA A 169 1.57 12.58 -21.08
CA ALA A 169 2.53 12.11 -20.10
C ALA A 169 3.76 11.56 -20.83
N ALA A 170 4.93 11.92 -20.36
CA ALA A 170 6.19 11.44 -20.91
C ALA A 170 6.55 10.07 -20.32
N LEU A 171 6.08 9.77 -19.08
CA LEU A 171 6.33 8.53 -18.38
C LEU A 171 5.09 8.07 -17.60
N LEU A 172 4.79 6.79 -17.69
CA LEU A 172 3.90 6.10 -16.74
C LEU A 172 4.74 5.23 -15.83
N SER A 173 4.64 5.42 -14.51
CA SER A 173 5.21 4.52 -13.52
C SER A 173 4.12 3.79 -12.75
N GLY A 174 4.43 2.65 -12.15
CA GLY A 174 3.44 1.91 -11.36
C GLY A 174 4.02 0.73 -10.61
N VAL A 175 3.20 0.14 -9.73
CA VAL A 175 3.59 -1.01 -8.91
C VAL A 175 3.49 -2.34 -9.64
N SER A 176 2.74 -2.41 -10.74
CA SER A 176 2.48 -3.63 -11.49
C SER A 176 2.48 -3.36 -12.99
N GLN A 177 3.12 -4.26 -13.73
CA GLN A 177 3.12 -4.24 -15.19
C GLN A 177 1.69 -4.33 -15.74
N GLY A 178 0.85 -5.21 -15.16
CA GLY A 178 -0.54 -5.40 -15.58
C GLY A 178 -1.39 -4.13 -15.43
N TYR A 179 -1.13 -3.31 -14.42
CA TYR A 179 -1.81 -2.01 -14.27
C TYR A 179 -1.46 -1.07 -15.42
N LEU A 180 -0.17 -0.94 -15.74
CA LEU A 180 0.30 -0.05 -16.82
C LEU A 180 -0.14 -0.55 -18.19
N ASP A 181 -0.10 -1.85 -18.44
CA ASP A 181 -0.56 -2.44 -19.71
C ASP A 181 -2.06 -2.19 -19.91
N GLY A 182 -2.85 -2.30 -18.84
CA GLY A 182 -4.26 -1.94 -18.86
C GLY A 182 -4.52 -0.47 -19.19
N VAL A 183 -3.72 0.44 -18.61
CA VAL A 183 -3.80 1.89 -18.92
C VAL A 183 -3.42 2.17 -20.37
N ILE A 184 -2.30 1.61 -20.85
CA ILE A 184 -1.79 1.83 -22.21
C ILE A 184 -2.78 1.31 -23.24
N SER A 185 -3.25 0.07 -23.09
CA SER A 185 -4.20 -0.57 -24.00
C SER A 185 -5.51 0.20 -24.07
N ARG A 186 -6.08 0.57 -22.91
CA ARG A 186 -7.35 1.27 -22.81
C ARG A 186 -7.32 2.67 -23.45
N ASN A 187 -6.16 3.35 -23.35
CA ASN A 187 -6.02 4.73 -23.81
C ASN A 187 -5.26 4.86 -25.14
N ASN A 188 -4.83 3.76 -25.74
CA ASN A 188 -4.06 3.72 -26.98
C ASN A 188 -2.90 4.74 -26.97
N THR A 189 -2.09 4.72 -25.90
CA THR A 189 -0.96 5.64 -25.73
C THR A 189 0.37 4.89 -25.89
N ALA A 190 1.36 5.54 -26.53
CA ALA A 190 2.73 5.05 -26.68
C ALA A 190 3.67 5.55 -25.57
N CYS A 191 3.14 5.97 -24.44
CA CYS A 191 3.92 6.52 -23.35
C CYS A 191 4.94 5.49 -22.83
N LYS A 192 6.14 5.96 -22.50
CA LYS A 192 7.15 5.13 -21.81
C LYS A 192 6.60 4.63 -20.48
N LYS A 193 6.95 3.41 -20.11
CA LYS A 193 6.50 2.80 -18.84
C LYS A 193 7.67 2.25 -18.03
N VAL A 194 7.53 2.30 -16.72
CA VAL A 194 8.46 1.70 -15.76
C VAL A 194 7.69 1.15 -14.57
N THR A 195 8.03 -0.03 -14.12
CA THR A 195 7.44 -0.64 -12.92
C THR A 195 8.47 -0.82 -11.83
N PHE A 196 8.08 -0.53 -10.62
CA PHE A 196 8.83 -0.83 -9.41
C PHE A 196 7.85 -0.99 -8.24
N GLN A 197 8.20 -1.84 -7.31
CA GLN A 197 7.36 -2.19 -6.18
C GLN A 197 7.08 -0.99 -5.27
N MET A 198 6.16 -1.18 -4.29
CA MET A 198 5.93 -0.18 -3.24
C MET A 198 7.22 0.17 -2.50
N GLY A 199 8.08 -0.82 -2.31
CA GLY A 199 9.34 -0.66 -1.65
C GLY A 199 9.24 -0.53 -0.13
N PHE A 200 10.41 -0.40 0.49
CA PHE A 200 10.55 -0.18 1.93
C PHE A 200 11.83 0.60 2.21
N CYS A 201 11.89 1.24 3.37
CA CYS A 201 13.09 1.79 3.98
C CYS A 201 13.34 1.01 5.28
N LYS A 202 14.54 0.45 5.44
CA LYS A 202 14.88 -0.33 6.64
C LYS A 202 14.78 0.50 7.92
N GLU A 203 15.19 1.74 7.83
CA GLU A 203 15.23 2.69 8.93
C GLU A 203 13.82 2.98 9.47
N ASP A 204 12.79 3.00 8.61
CA ASP A 204 11.40 3.15 9.03
C ASP A 204 10.96 2.07 10.02
N HIS A 205 11.51 0.86 9.86
CA HIS A 205 11.16 -0.29 10.70
C HIS A 205 11.90 -0.32 12.04
N LEU A 206 12.90 0.55 12.22
CA LEU A 206 13.68 0.64 13.45
C LEU A 206 13.17 1.74 14.41
N VAL A 207 12.27 2.60 13.93
CA VAL A 207 11.70 3.68 14.75
C VAL A 207 10.93 3.08 15.93
N ASN A 208 11.28 3.56 17.12
CA ASN A 208 10.58 3.19 18.35
C ASN A 208 9.64 4.34 18.78
N ILE A 209 8.45 3.98 19.24
CA ILE A 209 7.45 4.89 19.82
C ILE A 209 7.35 4.56 21.32
N PRO A 210 8.03 5.32 22.19
CA PRO A 210 8.20 4.97 23.60
C PRO A 210 6.89 4.76 24.37
N ASP A 211 5.91 5.61 24.08
CA ASP A 211 4.63 5.61 24.81
C ASP A 211 3.59 4.62 24.25
N PHE A 212 3.89 4.00 23.11
CA PHE A 212 3.01 3.00 22.51
C PHE A 212 3.32 1.60 23.05
N LYS A 213 2.31 0.95 23.59
CA LYS A 213 2.36 -0.45 23.98
C LYS A 213 1.48 -1.28 23.05
N PRO A 214 2.04 -2.30 22.39
CA PRO A 214 1.22 -3.22 21.60
C PRO A 214 0.08 -3.83 22.43
N PRO A 215 -1.09 -4.06 21.82
CA PRO A 215 -2.28 -4.56 22.52
C PRO A 215 -2.21 -6.08 22.77
N PHE A 216 -1.09 -6.54 23.34
CA PHE A 216 -0.85 -7.96 23.58
C PHE A 216 -1.39 -8.40 24.95
N GLN A 217 -2.01 -9.56 24.98
CA GLN A 217 -2.50 -10.14 26.24
C GLN A 217 -1.32 -10.63 27.10
N LYS A 218 -1.31 -10.22 28.35
CA LYS A 218 -0.24 -10.62 29.30
C LYS A 218 -0.21 -12.15 29.46
N GLY A 219 0.98 -12.72 29.28
CA GLY A 219 1.20 -14.16 29.44
C GLY A 219 0.89 -15.00 28.20
N LYS A 220 0.42 -14.40 27.12
CA LYS A 220 0.24 -15.09 25.84
C LYS A 220 1.37 -14.81 24.86
N GLN A 221 1.61 -15.72 23.94
CA GLN A 221 2.45 -15.50 22.78
C GLN A 221 1.59 -14.89 21.67
N SER A 222 2.00 -13.74 21.14
CA SER A 222 1.21 -12.96 20.20
C SER A 222 1.71 -13.13 18.78
N PHE A 223 0.79 -13.42 17.85
CA PHE A 223 1.02 -13.52 16.40
C PHE A 223 0.18 -12.47 15.69
N VAL A 224 0.81 -11.60 14.90
CA VAL A 224 0.16 -10.37 14.41
C VAL A 224 -0.02 -10.38 12.91
N TYR A 225 -1.25 -10.19 12.48
CA TYR A 225 -1.63 -9.72 11.15
C TYR A 225 -1.96 -8.23 11.23
N ALA A 226 -1.42 -7.41 10.33
CA ALA A 226 -1.79 -6.01 10.21
C ALA A 226 -2.15 -5.66 8.76
N GLY A 227 -3.43 -5.34 8.53
CA GLY A 227 -3.86 -5.02 7.20
C GLY A 227 -5.36 -5.03 6.96
N ALA A 228 -5.77 -4.59 5.76
CA ALA A 228 -7.17 -4.58 5.37
C ALA A 228 -7.76 -6.00 5.27
N TYR A 229 -9.05 -6.08 5.51
CA TYR A 229 -9.91 -7.23 5.31
C TYR A 229 -11.05 -6.81 4.38
N SER A 230 -11.20 -7.48 3.26
CA SER A 230 -12.23 -7.18 2.26
C SER A 230 -12.72 -8.46 1.59
N HIS A 231 -13.67 -8.35 0.68
CA HIS A 231 -14.27 -9.49 -0.02
C HIS A 231 -13.25 -10.43 -0.66
N ASN A 232 -12.14 -9.88 -1.21
CA ASN A 232 -11.10 -10.69 -1.85
C ASN A 232 -10.18 -11.40 -0.84
N TRP A 233 -10.24 -11.05 0.43
CA TRP A 233 -9.46 -11.69 1.51
C TRP A 233 -10.32 -12.62 2.37
N ALA A 234 -11.61 -12.32 2.51
CA ALA A 234 -12.50 -13.01 3.43
C ALA A 234 -12.48 -14.55 3.33
N PRO A 235 -12.49 -15.17 2.13
CA PRO A 235 -12.40 -16.63 2.03
C PRO A 235 -11.12 -17.20 2.64
N LEU A 236 -9.99 -16.52 2.44
CA LEU A 236 -8.67 -16.98 2.93
C LEU A 236 -8.54 -16.85 4.44
N PHE A 237 -9.09 -15.79 5.02
CA PHE A 237 -9.16 -15.66 6.49
C PHE A 237 -10.02 -16.74 7.13
N ARG A 238 -11.15 -17.08 6.51
CA ARG A 238 -11.99 -18.18 7.01
C ARG A 238 -11.23 -19.50 6.99
N LEU A 239 -10.50 -19.82 5.92
CA LEU A 239 -9.64 -21.02 5.83
C LEU A 239 -8.56 -21.02 6.91
N PHE A 240 -7.91 -19.87 7.14
CA PHE A 240 -6.91 -19.73 8.19
C PHE A 240 -7.50 -20.03 9.58
N LEU A 241 -8.67 -19.45 9.90
CA LEU A 241 -9.35 -19.70 11.18
C LEU A 241 -9.83 -21.14 11.32
N GLN A 242 -10.25 -21.80 10.24
CA GLN A 242 -10.58 -23.23 10.24
C GLN A 242 -9.34 -24.11 10.51
N GLY A 243 -8.18 -23.74 9.98
CA GLY A 243 -6.92 -24.41 10.29
C GLY A 243 -6.54 -24.26 11.77
N LEU A 244 -6.75 -23.06 12.34
CA LEU A 244 -6.55 -22.80 13.78
C LEU A 244 -7.50 -23.62 14.66
N GLU A 245 -8.75 -23.73 14.26
CA GLU A 245 -9.77 -24.50 14.97
C GLU A 245 -9.38 -26.01 15.02
N ARG A 246 -8.93 -26.56 13.91
CA ARG A 246 -8.45 -27.94 13.86
C ARG A 246 -7.23 -28.15 14.75
N LEU A 247 -6.28 -27.20 14.71
CA LEU A 247 -5.10 -27.25 15.59
C LEU A 247 -5.50 -27.22 17.06
N GLN A 248 -6.41 -26.31 17.45
CA GLN A 248 -6.91 -26.19 18.83
C GLN A 248 -7.59 -27.49 19.32
N ARG A 249 -8.31 -28.20 18.44
CA ARG A 249 -8.91 -29.49 18.78
C ARG A 249 -7.89 -30.60 18.99
N LYS A 250 -6.81 -30.63 18.21
CA LYS A 250 -5.76 -31.65 18.32
C LYS A 250 -4.85 -31.40 19.53
N GLN A 251 -4.46 -30.15 19.71
CA GLN A 251 -3.58 -29.75 20.81
C GLN A 251 -4.01 -28.36 21.30
N PRO A 252 -4.47 -28.25 22.57
CA PRO A 252 -4.88 -26.96 23.11
C PRO A 252 -3.75 -25.94 23.11
N VAL A 253 -3.99 -24.78 22.48
CA VAL A 253 -3.01 -23.68 22.32
C VAL A 253 -3.47 -22.39 23.00
N ASN A 254 -4.19 -22.49 24.12
CA ASN A 254 -4.80 -21.38 24.87
C ASN A 254 -3.81 -20.31 25.36
N HIS A 255 -2.52 -20.64 25.37
CA HIS A 255 -1.43 -19.72 25.70
C HIS A 255 -1.03 -18.81 24.53
N LEU A 256 -1.69 -18.94 23.38
CA LEU A 256 -1.45 -18.14 22.18
C LEU A 256 -2.56 -17.12 21.98
N GLU A 257 -2.24 -16.07 21.22
CA GLU A 257 -3.22 -15.14 20.65
C GLU A 257 -2.83 -14.76 19.21
N PHE A 258 -3.85 -14.68 18.37
CA PHE A 258 -3.74 -14.23 16.98
C PHE A 258 -4.45 -12.89 16.85
N ILE A 259 -3.68 -11.84 16.59
CA ILE A 259 -4.17 -10.46 16.61
C ILE A 259 -4.29 -9.94 15.18
N PHE A 260 -5.47 -9.45 14.82
CA PHE A 260 -5.79 -8.90 13.50
C PHE A 260 -6.06 -7.40 13.63
N ILE A 261 -5.19 -6.57 13.02
CA ILE A 261 -5.23 -5.11 13.16
C ILE A 261 -5.65 -4.47 11.83
N GLY A 262 -6.59 -3.53 11.86
CA GLY A 262 -7.05 -2.77 10.71
C GLY A 262 -8.01 -3.53 9.79
N THR A 263 -8.71 -4.53 10.34
CA THR A 263 -9.57 -5.47 9.60
C THR A 263 -11.04 -5.03 9.53
N GLY A 264 -11.39 -3.90 10.14
CA GLY A 264 -12.77 -3.43 10.18
C GLY A 264 -13.40 -3.28 8.79
N ASN A 265 -14.51 -3.98 8.58
CA ASN A 265 -15.33 -3.89 7.38
C ASN A 265 -16.79 -4.16 7.72
N THR A 266 -17.65 -3.15 7.54
CA THR A 266 -19.07 -3.23 7.89
C THR A 266 -19.90 -4.09 6.93
N GLU A 267 -19.34 -4.43 5.77
CA GLU A 267 -20.02 -5.28 4.76
C GLU A 267 -19.70 -6.76 4.93
N LEU A 268 -18.75 -7.10 5.81
CA LEU A 268 -18.31 -8.46 6.05
C LEU A 268 -18.52 -8.87 7.50
N GLN A 269 -18.64 -10.17 7.72
CA GLN A 269 -18.60 -10.76 9.04
C GLN A 269 -17.23 -10.51 9.68
N SER A 270 -17.20 -10.05 10.94
CA SER A 270 -15.94 -9.81 11.66
C SER A 270 -15.19 -11.12 11.93
N LEU A 271 -13.88 -11.04 12.07
CA LEU A 271 -13.05 -12.22 12.35
C LEU A 271 -13.36 -12.79 13.74
N THR A 272 -13.69 -11.94 14.70
CA THR A 272 -14.16 -12.38 16.02
C THR A 272 -15.48 -13.16 15.95
N SER A 273 -16.40 -12.76 15.08
CA SER A 273 -17.64 -13.51 14.87
C SER A 273 -17.40 -14.88 14.25
N ILE A 274 -16.50 -14.96 13.24
CA ILE A 274 -16.09 -16.23 12.64
C ILE A 274 -15.40 -17.13 13.68
N ALA A 275 -14.53 -16.56 14.51
CA ALA A 275 -13.85 -17.30 15.57
C ALA A 275 -14.84 -17.86 16.61
N SER A 276 -15.91 -17.11 16.92
CA SER A 276 -16.98 -17.56 17.81
C SER A 276 -17.75 -18.73 17.23
N GLU A 277 -18.10 -18.68 15.94
CA GLU A 277 -18.74 -19.82 15.24
C GLU A 277 -17.89 -21.08 15.29
N LEU A 278 -16.56 -20.93 15.21
CA LEU A 278 -15.59 -22.02 15.22
C LEU A 278 -15.18 -22.46 16.65
N GLY A 279 -15.67 -21.80 17.71
CA GLY A 279 -15.32 -22.12 19.09
C GLY A 279 -13.88 -21.81 19.49
N ILE A 280 -13.25 -20.82 18.84
CA ILE A 280 -11.86 -20.38 19.10
C ILE A 280 -11.75 -18.90 19.47
N SER A 281 -12.79 -18.32 20.04
CA SER A 281 -12.83 -16.88 20.41
C SER A 281 -11.68 -16.44 21.28
N GLU A 282 -11.20 -17.29 22.17
CA GLU A 282 -10.09 -17.01 23.09
C GLU A 282 -8.71 -16.92 22.42
N LEU A 283 -8.60 -17.42 21.18
CA LEU A 283 -7.37 -17.34 20.39
C LEU A 283 -7.31 -16.10 19.49
N VAL A 284 -8.44 -15.43 19.22
CA VAL A 284 -8.55 -14.39 18.20
C VAL A 284 -8.89 -13.05 18.83
N THR A 285 -8.02 -12.08 18.61
CA THR A 285 -8.24 -10.68 18.97
C THR A 285 -8.33 -9.87 17.67
N GLU A 286 -9.42 -9.13 17.47
CA GLU A 286 -9.59 -8.23 16.33
C GLU A 286 -9.59 -6.79 16.80
N ILE A 287 -8.79 -5.96 16.14
CA ILE A 287 -8.75 -4.51 16.29
C ILE A 287 -9.19 -3.93 14.94
N PRO A 288 -10.50 -3.66 14.78
CA PRO A 288 -11.06 -3.23 13.51
C PRO A 288 -10.43 -1.95 12.97
N GLU A 289 -10.08 -1.03 13.85
CA GLU A 289 -9.54 0.28 13.53
C GLU A 289 -8.12 0.17 12.97
N ARG A 290 -7.79 1.08 12.06
CA ARG A 290 -6.42 1.28 11.63
C ARG A 290 -5.64 1.99 12.71
N ILE A 291 -4.49 1.48 13.06
CA ILE A 291 -3.53 2.18 13.91
C ILE A 291 -2.41 2.81 13.06
N PRO A 292 -1.70 3.82 13.59
CA PRO A 292 -0.60 4.47 12.88
C PRO A 292 0.47 3.50 12.38
N PHE A 293 1.06 3.80 11.22
CA PHE A 293 2.04 2.92 10.57
C PHE A 293 3.18 2.50 11.50
N LEU A 294 3.77 3.43 12.25
CA LEU A 294 4.88 3.12 13.16
C LEU A 294 4.44 2.26 14.35
N HIS A 295 3.19 2.38 14.80
CA HIS A 295 2.61 1.50 15.81
C HIS A 295 2.48 0.06 15.28
N VAL A 296 2.04 -0.09 14.02
CA VAL A 296 2.02 -1.40 13.34
C VAL A 296 3.42 -2.01 13.32
N GLN A 297 4.45 -1.23 12.91
CA GLN A 297 5.82 -1.71 12.88
C GLN A 297 6.30 -2.18 14.26
N GLN A 298 5.93 -1.45 15.30
CA GLN A 298 6.27 -1.82 16.67
C GLN A 298 5.54 -3.09 17.13
N CYS A 299 4.26 -3.27 16.80
CA CYS A 299 3.53 -4.51 17.04
C CYS A 299 4.23 -5.70 16.37
N LEU A 300 4.55 -5.59 15.08
CA LEU A 300 5.21 -6.65 14.32
C LEU A 300 6.59 -7.02 14.92
N ARG A 301 7.39 -6.04 15.35
CA ARG A 301 8.69 -6.29 15.96
C ARG A 301 8.61 -6.94 17.35
N GLN A 302 7.59 -6.63 18.13
CA GLN A 302 7.42 -7.14 19.50
C GLN A 302 6.63 -8.45 19.55
N ALA A 303 5.95 -8.82 18.46
CA ALA A 303 5.24 -10.09 18.35
C ALA A 303 6.20 -11.31 18.35
N ASN A 304 5.66 -12.48 18.66
CA ASN A 304 6.35 -13.76 18.53
C ASN A 304 6.44 -14.21 17.07
N GLY A 305 5.51 -13.77 16.22
CA GLY A 305 5.52 -14.00 14.80
C GLY A 305 4.59 -13.06 14.04
N ALA A 306 4.87 -12.87 12.76
CA ALA A 306 4.04 -12.09 11.85
C ALA A 306 3.20 -13.00 10.96
N ILE A 307 2.04 -12.51 10.53
CA ILE A 307 1.12 -13.21 9.64
C ILE A 307 0.86 -12.32 8.44
N VAL A 308 0.97 -12.89 7.23
CA VAL A 308 0.56 -12.23 6.00
C VAL A 308 -0.36 -13.17 5.22
N ILE A 309 -1.55 -12.67 4.90
CA ILE A 309 -2.54 -13.37 4.09
C ILE A 309 -2.73 -12.58 2.81
N GLY A 310 -2.60 -13.25 1.68
CA GLY A 310 -2.79 -12.69 0.35
C GLY A 310 -4.25 -12.45 -0.01
N SER A 311 -4.50 -12.23 -1.28
CA SER A 311 -5.81 -11.98 -1.86
C SER A 311 -6.12 -13.09 -2.87
N THR A 312 -7.39 -13.33 -3.15
CA THR A 312 -7.82 -14.23 -4.23
C THR A 312 -7.37 -13.75 -5.62
N GLU A 313 -6.87 -12.53 -5.73
CA GLU A 313 -6.31 -11.99 -6.98
C GLU A 313 -4.85 -12.41 -7.16
N PRO A 314 -4.49 -13.13 -8.25
CA PRO A 314 -3.12 -13.60 -8.48
C PRO A 314 -2.08 -12.48 -8.55
N HIS A 315 -2.46 -11.32 -9.06
CA HIS A 315 -1.55 -10.16 -9.25
C HIS A 315 -1.42 -9.26 -8.03
N TYR A 316 -1.93 -9.69 -6.88
CA TYR A 316 -1.85 -8.91 -5.66
C TYR A 316 -0.40 -8.75 -5.20
N SER A 317 0.07 -7.50 -5.12
CA SER A 317 1.39 -7.15 -4.60
C SER A 317 1.31 -6.91 -3.09
N ALA A 318 1.86 -7.82 -2.32
CA ALA A 318 1.81 -7.76 -0.86
C ALA A 318 2.92 -6.89 -0.28
N SER A 319 2.77 -5.56 -0.30
CA SER A 319 3.74 -4.64 0.33
C SER A 319 3.99 -4.93 1.82
N LYS A 320 3.01 -5.54 2.51
CA LYS A 320 3.12 -5.99 3.90
C LYS A 320 4.12 -7.11 4.10
N LEU A 321 4.41 -7.91 3.07
CA LEU A 321 5.40 -8.97 3.12
C LEU A 321 6.78 -8.42 3.49
N PHE A 322 7.19 -7.30 2.89
CA PHE A 322 8.45 -6.64 3.23
C PHE A 322 8.49 -6.21 4.70
N GLN A 323 7.40 -5.61 5.18
CA GLN A 323 7.31 -5.17 6.58
C GLN A 323 7.48 -6.33 7.55
N CYS A 324 6.84 -7.48 7.27
CA CYS A 324 6.95 -8.66 8.11
C CYS A 324 8.33 -9.32 8.03
N LEU A 325 8.92 -9.47 6.84
CA LEU A 325 10.26 -10.03 6.66
C LEU A 325 11.35 -9.22 7.39
N LEU A 326 11.23 -7.88 7.37
CA LEU A 326 12.20 -6.98 8.02
C LEU A 326 12.17 -7.04 9.55
N THR A 327 11.16 -7.62 10.16
CA THR A 327 11.12 -7.81 11.62
C THR A 327 12.07 -8.87 12.11
N SER A 328 12.57 -9.75 11.24
CA SER A 328 13.31 -10.97 11.57
C SER A 328 12.55 -11.94 12.50
N LYS A 329 11.23 -11.75 12.66
CA LYS A 329 10.35 -12.68 13.36
C LYS A 329 9.87 -13.78 12.42
N LYS A 330 9.49 -14.94 12.96
CA LYS A 330 8.85 -15.99 12.17
C LYS A 330 7.69 -15.40 11.38
N LEU A 331 7.53 -15.84 10.15
CA LEU A 331 6.49 -15.37 9.25
C LEU A 331 5.62 -16.52 8.75
N PHE A 332 4.35 -16.52 9.14
CA PHE A 332 3.35 -17.33 8.46
C PHE A 332 2.84 -16.57 7.23
N ALA A 333 2.92 -17.20 6.07
CA ALA A 333 2.51 -16.60 4.81
C ALA A 333 1.49 -17.51 4.09
N PHE A 334 0.44 -16.89 3.53
CA PHE A 334 -0.61 -17.61 2.80
C PHE A 334 -0.95 -16.83 1.52
N PHE A 335 -0.39 -17.25 0.38
CA PHE A 335 -0.48 -16.54 -0.90
C PHE A 335 -0.80 -17.47 -2.06
N ASN A 336 -1.34 -16.88 -3.14
CA ASN A 336 -1.44 -17.56 -4.42
C ASN A 336 -0.03 -17.91 -4.95
N SER A 337 0.15 -19.14 -5.44
CA SER A 337 1.42 -19.63 -5.97
C SER A 337 1.92 -18.88 -7.21
N ASP A 338 1.04 -18.15 -7.91
CA ASP A 338 1.40 -17.35 -9.08
C ASP A 338 1.69 -15.88 -8.70
N SER A 339 1.63 -15.55 -7.41
CA SER A 339 1.89 -14.18 -6.93
C SER A 339 3.37 -13.87 -6.84
N GLU A 340 3.72 -12.60 -6.98
CA GLU A 340 5.09 -12.12 -6.73
C GLU A 340 5.58 -12.42 -5.31
N ALA A 341 4.67 -12.42 -4.33
CA ALA A 341 4.97 -12.77 -2.95
C ALA A 341 5.53 -14.18 -2.81
N HIS A 342 5.04 -15.14 -3.60
CA HIS A 342 5.57 -16.50 -3.65
C HIS A 342 7.06 -16.52 -4.04
N TYR A 343 7.42 -15.84 -5.13
CA TYR A 343 8.81 -15.76 -5.59
C TYR A 343 9.73 -15.06 -4.60
N ILE A 344 9.26 -13.98 -3.95
CA ILE A 344 10.04 -13.28 -2.93
C ILE A 344 10.31 -14.19 -1.73
N LEU A 345 9.33 -14.96 -1.27
CA LEU A 345 9.51 -15.91 -0.16
C LEU A 345 10.54 -16.98 -0.51
N GLN A 346 10.50 -17.54 -1.73
CA GLN A 346 11.47 -18.53 -2.19
C GLN A 346 12.88 -17.95 -2.31
N GLU A 347 13.05 -16.78 -2.96
CA GLU A 347 14.34 -16.13 -3.10
C GLU A 347 14.98 -15.81 -1.73
N CYS A 348 14.16 -15.47 -0.74
CA CYS A 348 14.61 -15.18 0.62
C CYS A 348 14.74 -16.43 1.49
N THR A 349 14.51 -17.64 0.99
CA THR A 349 14.42 -18.87 1.78
C THR A 349 13.50 -18.72 3.01
N ALA A 350 12.41 -17.95 2.83
CA ALA A 350 11.46 -17.57 3.88
C ALA A 350 10.14 -18.37 3.80
N ASP A 351 10.15 -19.50 3.10
CA ASP A 351 8.97 -20.29 2.75
C ASP A 351 8.67 -21.45 3.72
N ARG A 352 9.40 -21.59 4.83
CA ARG A 352 9.19 -22.67 5.80
C ARG A 352 7.74 -22.73 6.31
N PHE A 353 7.15 -21.60 6.65
CA PHE A 353 5.77 -21.51 7.17
C PHE A 353 4.79 -20.96 6.13
N TYR A 354 5.11 -21.15 4.86
CA TYR A 354 4.30 -20.69 3.75
C TYR A 354 3.31 -21.76 3.28
N VAL A 355 2.07 -21.35 3.07
CA VAL A 355 1.01 -22.14 2.46
C VAL A 355 0.70 -21.55 1.08
N PRO A 356 1.15 -22.19 -0.01
CA PRO A 356 0.73 -21.80 -1.34
C PRO A 356 -0.72 -22.24 -1.60
N TYR A 357 -1.46 -21.45 -2.36
CA TYR A 357 -2.76 -21.87 -2.88
C TYR A 357 -2.90 -21.52 -4.37
N ASN A 358 -3.70 -22.30 -5.07
CA ASN A 358 -4.17 -22.06 -6.43
C ASN A 358 -5.48 -22.82 -6.64
N SER A 359 -6.04 -22.74 -7.85
CA SER A 359 -7.31 -23.38 -8.18
C SER A 359 -7.27 -24.92 -8.20
N ALA A 360 -6.08 -25.54 -8.17
CA ALA A 360 -5.92 -26.99 -8.20
C ALA A 360 -5.96 -27.61 -6.79
N ILE A 361 -5.75 -26.83 -5.73
CA ILE A 361 -5.72 -27.34 -4.35
C ILE A 361 -7.11 -27.29 -3.76
N SER A 362 -7.60 -28.41 -3.22
CA SER A 362 -8.93 -28.44 -2.59
C SER A 362 -8.98 -27.62 -1.31
N THR A 363 -10.16 -27.11 -0.97
CA THR A 363 -10.40 -26.41 0.30
C THR A 363 -10.00 -27.25 1.51
N HIS A 364 -10.28 -28.55 1.47
CA HIS A 364 -9.92 -29.48 2.55
C HIS A 364 -8.41 -29.57 2.73
N ASP A 365 -7.66 -29.75 1.63
CA ASP A 365 -6.20 -29.85 1.68
C ASP A 365 -5.56 -28.53 2.13
N LEU A 366 -6.14 -27.38 1.73
CA LEU A 366 -5.68 -26.08 2.20
C LEU A 366 -5.82 -25.95 3.72
N ILE A 367 -6.94 -26.39 4.30
CA ILE A 367 -7.17 -26.34 5.75
C ILE A 367 -6.16 -27.23 6.47
N LEU A 368 -5.87 -28.45 5.96
CA LEU A 368 -4.87 -29.35 6.53
C LEU A 368 -3.46 -28.74 6.45
N ASN A 369 -3.10 -28.17 5.30
CA ASN A 369 -1.82 -27.50 5.13
C ASN A 369 -1.65 -26.31 6.07
N ILE A 370 -2.72 -25.53 6.28
CA ILE A 370 -2.71 -24.41 7.23
C ILE A 370 -2.50 -24.94 8.66
N GLU A 371 -3.25 -25.97 9.06
CA GLU A 371 -3.10 -26.60 10.38
C GLU A 371 -1.63 -27.02 10.63
N ASP A 372 -1.04 -27.78 9.71
CA ASP A 372 0.33 -28.28 9.85
C ASP A 372 1.37 -27.15 9.87
N ARG A 373 1.22 -26.18 8.98
CA ARG A 373 2.15 -25.02 8.91
C ARG A 373 2.03 -24.08 10.11
N VAL A 374 0.82 -23.87 10.62
CA VAL A 374 0.64 -23.09 11.85
C VAL A 374 1.22 -23.84 13.06
N ALA A 375 1.07 -25.17 13.15
CA ALA A 375 1.67 -25.97 14.22
C ALA A 375 3.22 -25.82 14.23
N ASP A 376 3.88 -25.87 13.05
CA ASP A 376 5.32 -25.61 12.96
C ASP A 376 5.67 -24.13 13.26
N PHE A 377 4.87 -23.17 12.78
CA PHE A 377 5.08 -21.75 12.97
C PHE A 377 5.08 -21.31 14.45
N ILE A 378 4.14 -21.83 15.22
CA ILE A 378 4.02 -21.53 16.66
C ILE A 378 5.03 -22.29 17.54
N ASN A 379 5.66 -23.33 17.00
CA ASN A 379 6.63 -24.14 17.75
C ASN A 379 7.86 -23.29 18.10
N PRO A 380 8.18 -23.05 19.40
CA PRO A 380 9.33 -22.24 19.80
C PRO A 380 10.68 -22.78 19.28
N GLN A 381 10.78 -24.11 19.07
CA GLN A 381 12.00 -24.75 18.62
C GLN A 381 12.19 -24.69 17.09
N ALA A 382 11.17 -24.27 16.34
CA ALA A 382 11.27 -24.16 14.90
C ALA A 382 12.24 -23.05 14.49
N ILE A 383 13.31 -23.42 13.82
CA ILE A 383 14.33 -22.48 13.34
C ILE A 383 13.79 -21.77 12.10
N TRP A 384 13.93 -20.44 12.07
CA TRP A 384 13.61 -19.60 10.92
C TRP A 384 14.74 -18.59 10.70
N ASN A 385 15.47 -18.75 9.62
CA ASN A 385 16.64 -17.93 9.30
C ASN A 385 16.61 -17.58 7.79
N PRO A 386 15.76 -16.63 7.37
CA PRO A 386 15.66 -16.25 5.96
C PRO A 386 16.92 -15.47 5.51
N ASP A 387 17.28 -15.62 4.24
CA ASP A 387 18.25 -14.71 3.60
C ASP A 387 17.51 -13.47 3.08
N LEU A 388 17.69 -12.34 3.74
CA LEU A 388 17.05 -11.07 3.35
C LEU A 388 17.83 -10.26 2.31
N LYS A 389 18.99 -10.73 1.84
CA LYS A 389 19.76 -10.04 0.80
C LYS A 389 18.98 -9.80 -0.50
N PRO A 390 18.20 -10.77 -1.00
CA PRO A 390 17.38 -10.56 -2.21
C PRO A 390 16.40 -9.39 -2.11
N LEU A 391 15.99 -8.98 -0.90
CA LEU A 391 15.10 -7.84 -0.71
C LEU A 391 15.74 -6.51 -1.12
N ALA A 392 17.07 -6.43 -1.23
CA ALA A 392 17.75 -5.18 -1.57
C ALA A 392 17.26 -4.55 -2.89
N LYS A 393 16.86 -5.38 -3.85
CA LYS A 393 16.29 -4.92 -5.14
C LYS A 393 14.93 -4.25 -5.03
N HIS A 394 14.25 -4.38 -3.88
CA HIS A 394 12.92 -3.81 -3.61
C HIS A 394 12.96 -2.64 -2.61
N ASN A 395 14.14 -2.26 -2.10
CA ASN A 395 14.24 -1.13 -1.18
C ASN A 395 13.97 0.20 -1.89
N SER A 396 13.74 1.26 -1.10
CA SER A 396 13.43 2.61 -1.61
C SER A 396 14.50 3.12 -2.57
N ARG A 397 15.79 2.88 -2.26
CA ARG A 397 16.92 3.34 -3.09
C ARG A 397 16.95 2.65 -4.44
N ALA A 398 16.83 1.32 -4.50
CA ALA A 398 16.80 0.57 -5.75
C ALA A 398 15.60 0.97 -6.62
N ASN A 399 14.42 1.12 -6.01
CA ASN A 399 13.22 1.58 -6.72
C ASN A 399 13.41 3.00 -7.26
N THR A 400 14.03 3.90 -6.50
CA THR A 400 14.30 5.27 -6.95
C THR A 400 15.33 5.29 -8.07
N GLU A 401 16.34 4.44 -8.06
CA GLU A 401 17.28 4.29 -9.15
C GLU A 401 16.59 3.89 -10.46
N VAL A 402 15.72 2.88 -10.41
CA VAL A 402 14.91 2.44 -11.57
C VAL A 402 14.04 3.58 -12.08
N PHE A 403 13.39 4.30 -11.19
CA PHE A 403 12.54 5.44 -11.55
C PHE A 403 13.35 6.59 -12.17
N VAL A 404 14.46 6.99 -11.55
CA VAL A 404 15.31 8.09 -12.02
C VAL A 404 15.89 7.78 -13.43
N LYS A 405 16.41 6.57 -13.64
CA LYS A 405 16.89 6.14 -14.97
C LYS A 405 15.80 6.27 -16.04
N ALA A 406 14.57 5.90 -15.72
CA ALA A 406 13.44 6.04 -16.64
C ALA A 406 13.11 7.51 -16.93
N VAL A 407 13.15 8.37 -15.91
CA VAL A 407 12.92 9.82 -16.05
C VAL A 407 14.02 10.47 -16.91
N GLU A 408 15.29 10.17 -16.63
CA GLU A 408 16.43 10.70 -17.38
C GLU A 408 16.39 10.31 -18.87
N ASN A 409 16.08 9.04 -19.13
CA ASN A 409 15.88 8.55 -20.50
C ASN A 409 14.76 9.31 -21.24
N VAL A 410 13.70 9.68 -20.53
CA VAL A 410 12.61 10.45 -21.14
C VAL A 410 13.04 11.88 -21.43
N ILE A 411 13.73 12.53 -20.50
CA ILE A 411 14.19 13.92 -20.65
C ILE A 411 15.19 14.02 -21.80
N THR A 412 16.16 13.12 -21.86
CA THR A 412 17.16 13.09 -22.94
C THR A 412 16.54 12.90 -24.32
N ASN A 413 15.46 12.12 -24.44
CA ASN A 413 14.79 11.90 -25.72
C ASN A 413 13.81 13.03 -26.13
N LEU A 414 13.57 14.00 -25.25
CA LEU A 414 12.70 15.16 -25.54
C LEU A 414 13.52 16.43 -25.84
N GLY A 415 14.79 16.46 -25.50
CA GLY A 415 15.74 17.54 -25.82
C GLY A 415 16.46 17.27 -27.12
#